data_4deb3a6b4b694a665b26871b4d8f4b2b
#
_entry.id   4deb3a6b4b694a665b26871b4d8f4b2b
#
_cell.length_a   1.000
_cell.length_b   1.000
_cell.length_c   1.000
_cell.angle_alpha   90.00
_cell.angle_beta   90.00
_cell.angle_gamma   90.00
#
_symmetry.space_group_name_H-M   'P 1'
#
loop_
_entity.id
_entity.type
_entity.pdbx_description
1 polymer ?
#
loop_
_entity_poly.entity_id
_entity_poly.type
_entity_poly.pdbx_seq_one_letter_code
_entity_poly.pdbx_strand_id
1 'polypeptide(L)'
;MKKIRIQLLIILLFAGCSLSLMAQKKEISQVKQMIKKSNNLNQAEQIMRDLLKDSANINNDKVWNTLFDVLNKKYLNGNEALYLKRPCDTTLFYNNIAEMFKVAICFDSIQVKANKPQKEINKSREKYANMLLSTRANLFNGGVFFIRKKDYNNGFDLLSLYITIAQHAIISSYNLPQKAKY
;
A
#
# COMPACT_ATOMS: atom_id res chain seq x y z
N MET A 1 -22.07 20.98 -40.80
CA MET A 1 -20.96 19.99 -40.74
C MET A 1 -20.03 20.17 -39.55
N LYS A 2 -19.54 21.37 -39.18
CA LYS A 2 -18.66 21.57 -38.01
C LYS A 2 -19.30 21.15 -36.66
N LYS A 3 -20.59 21.51 -36.41
CA LYS A 3 -21.28 21.15 -35.15
C LYS A 3 -21.45 19.64 -34.96
N ILE A 4 -21.72 18.88 -36.01
CA ILE A 4 -21.86 17.41 -35.95
C ILE A 4 -20.53 16.75 -35.68
N ARG A 5 -19.41 17.27 -36.23
CA ARG A 5 -18.06 16.76 -35.96
C ARG A 5 -17.63 16.99 -34.50
N ILE A 6 -18.00 18.12 -33.90
CA ILE A 6 -17.74 18.45 -32.50
C ILE A 6 -18.54 17.54 -31.56
N GLN A 7 -19.82 17.30 -31.88
CA GLN A 7 -20.68 16.39 -31.10
C GLN A 7 -20.19 14.95 -31.16
N LEU A 8 -19.75 14.46 -32.33
CA LEU A 8 -19.13 13.13 -32.47
C LEU A 8 -17.84 13.00 -31.69
N LEU A 9 -16.99 14.03 -31.67
CA LEU A 9 -15.74 14.05 -30.89
C LEU A 9 -16.01 14.02 -29.38
N ILE A 10 -17.04 14.72 -28.90
CA ILE A 10 -17.46 14.72 -27.51
C ILE A 10 -17.98 13.33 -27.09
N ILE A 11 -18.78 12.69 -27.92
CA ILE A 11 -19.31 11.33 -27.67
C ILE A 11 -18.20 10.30 -27.64
N LEU A 12 -17.20 10.39 -28.51
CA LEU A 12 -16.03 9.51 -28.51
C LEU A 12 -15.16 9.68 -27.25
N LEU A 13 -14.98 10.92 -26.76
CA LEU A 13 -14.28 11.21 -25.52
C LEU A 13 -15.00 10.64 -24.30
N PHE A 14 -16.33 10.76 -24.23
CA PHE A 14 -17.12 10.18 -23.13
C PHE A 14 -17.17 8.65 -23.18
N ALA A 15 -17.18 8.04 -24.34
CA ALA A 15 -17.13 6.59 -24.51
C ALA A 15 -15.78 6.00 -24.05
N GLY A 16 -14.67 6.68 -24.33
CA GLY A 16 -13.33 6.28 -23.87
C GLY A 16 -13.18 6.30 -22.35
N CYS A 17 -13.69 7.32 -21.67
CA CYS A 17 -13.66 7.42 -20.20
C CYS A 17 -14.50 6.36 -19.50
N SER A 18 -15.64 5.97 -20.05
CA SER A 18 -16.50 4.95 -19.44
C SER A 18 -15.91 3.53 -19.55
N LEU A 19 -15.20 3.21 -20.62
CA LEU A 19 -14.52 1.93 -20.80
C LEU A 19 -13.37 1.75 -19.83
N SER A 20 -12.57 2.79 -19.59
CA SER A 20 -11.46 2.74 -18.64
C SER A 20 -11.93 2.53 -17.19
N LEU A 21 -13.03 3.16 -16.78
CA LEU A 21 -13.64 2.98 -15.46
C LEU A 21 -14.19 1.56 -15.24
N MET A 22 -14.73 0.94 -16.28
CA MET A 22 -15.21 -0.44 -16.19
C MET A 22 -14.06 -1.45 -16.12
N ALA A 23 -12.99 -1.24 -16.89
CA ALA A 23 -11.78 -2.06 -16.84
C ALA A 23 -11.15 -2.01 -15.45
N GLN A 24 -10.96 -0.83 -14.89
CA GLN A 24 -10.43 -0.63 -13.54
C GLN A 24 -11.25 -1.33 -12.45
N LYS A 25 -12.59 -1.24 -12.50
CA LYS A 25 -13.46 -1.94 -11.54
C LYS A 25 -13.29 -3.46 -11.62
N LYS A 26 -13.14 -3.99 -12.84
CA LYS A 26 -12.91 -5.42 -13.08
C LYS A 26 -11.57 -5.86 -12.49
N GLU A 27 -10.49 -5.11 -12.71
CA GLU A 27 -9.16 -5.40 -12.18
C GLU A 27 -9.14 -5.38 -10.64
N ILE A 28 -9.72 -4.37 -10.01
CA ILE A 28 -9.87 -4.29 -8.55
C ILE A 28 -10.66 -5.51 -8.02
N SER A 29 -11.75 -5.89 -8.69
CA SER A 29 -12.55 -7.04 -8.30
C SER A 29 -11.76 -8.35 -8.42
N GLN A 30 -11.00 -8.53 -9.49
CA GLN A 30 -10.12 -9.67 -9.71
C GLN A 30 -9.07 -9.77 -8.60
N VAL A 31 -8.40 -8.67 -8.29
CA VAL A 31 -7.39 -8.62 -7.21
C VAL A 31 -7.99 -8.97 -5.85
N LYS A 32 -9.19 -8.47 -5.54
CA LYS A 32 -9.89 -8.85 -4.30
C LYS A 32 -10.18 -10.36 -4.21
N GLN A 33 -10.48 -11.01 -5.34
CA GLN A 33 -10.61 -12.47 -5.36
C GLN A 33 -9.28 -13.19 -5.13
N MET A 34 -8.17 -12.69 -5.70
CA MET A 34 -6.83 -13.22 -5.45
C MET A 34 -6.45 -13.11 -3.97
N ILE A 35 -6.73 -11.97 -3.32
CA ILE A 35 -6.53 -11.76 -1.88
C ILE A 35 -7.34 -12.79 -1.07
N LYS A 36 -8.63 -12.95 -1.40
CA LYS A 36 -9.52 -13.90 -0.70
C LYS A 36 -9.01 -15.35 -0.81
N LYS A 37 -8.56 -15.75 -2.00
CA LYS A 37 -8.04 -17.09 -2.26
C LYS A 37 -6.58 -17.26 -1.82
N SER A 38 -5.91 -16.20 -1.41
CA SER A 38 -4.48 -16.18 -1.03
C SER A 38 -3.55 -16.71 -2.15
N ASN A 39 -3.89 -16.47 -3.40
CA ASN A 39 -3.13 -16.92 -4.56
C ASN A 39 -2.70 -15.75 -5.46
N ASN A 40 -1.64 -15.97 -6.23
CA ASN A 40 -1.12 -15.00 -7.23
C ASN A 40 -0.93 -13.58 -6.69
N LEU A 41 -0.54 -13.43 -5.40
CA LEU A 41 -0.44 -12.14 -4.73
C LEU A 41 0.61 -11.21 -5.36
N ASN A 42 1.67 -11.75 -6.00
CA ASN A 42 2.63 -10.92 -6.72
C ASN A 42 1.99 -10.31 -7.99
N GLN A 43 1.19 -11.07 -8.71
CA GLN A 43 0.42 -10.57 -9.85
C GLN A 43 -0.63 -9.55 -9.38
N ALA A 44 -1.31 -9.81 -8.27
CA ALA A 44 -2.27 -8.89 -7.66
C ALA A 44 -1.63 -7.54 -7.32
N GLU A 45 -0.42 -7.55 -6.73
CA GLU A 45 0.35 -6.35 -6.47
C GLU A 45 0.71 -5.60 -7.75
N GLN A 46 1.20 -6.33 -8.76
CA GLN A 46 1.58 -5.73 -10.04
C GLN A 46 0.40 -5.03 -10.72
N ILE A 47 -0.77 -5.66 -10.76
CA ILE A 47 -1.99 -5.05 -11.31
C ILE A 47 -2.32 -3.72 -10.61
N MET A 48 -2.25 -3.68 -9.27
CA MET A 48 -2.54 -2.44 -8.52
C MET A 48 -1.48 -1.36 -8.76
N ARG A 49 -0.21 -1.74 -8.84
CA ARG A 49 0.87 -0.79 -9.14
C ARG A 49 0.77 -0.26 -10.58
N ASP A 50 0.38 -1.08 -11.53
CA ASP A 50 0.17 -0.65 -12.92
C ASP A 50 -1.01 0.32 -13.04
N LEU A 51 -2.10 0.10 -12.31
CA LEU A 51 -3.18 1.07 -12.21
C LEU A 51 -2.73 2.42 -11.67
N LEU A 52 -1.80 2.44 -10.71
CA LEU A 52 -1.27 3.69 -10.13
C LEU A 52 -0.31 4.45 -11.04
N LYS A 53 0.17 3.84 -12.14
CA LYS A 53 0.96 4.57 -13.16
C LYS A 53 0.10 5.53 -13.97
N ASP A 54 -1.20 5.28 -14.08
CA ASP A 54 -2.15 6.20 -14.69
C ASP A 54 -2.48 7.33 -13.71
N SER A 55 -2.25 8.57 -14.13
CA SER A 55 -2.51 9.78 -13.35
C SER A 55 -3.98 9.90 -12.89
N ALA A 56 -4.93 9.36 -13.67
CA ALA A 56 -6.34 9.33 -13.30
C ALA A 56 -6.61 8.49 -12.04
N ASN A 57 -5.72 7.56 -11.70
CA ASN A 57 -5.86 6.64 -10.59
C ASN A 57 -5.09 7.06 -9.33
N ILE A 58 -4.22 8.06 -9.41
CA ILE A 58 -3.40 8.50 -8.27
C ILE A 58 -4.27 8.89 -7.06
N ASN A 59 -5.42 9.52 -7.29
CA ASN A 59 -6.35 9.93 -6.24
C ASN A 59 -7.44 8.87 -5.95
N ASN A 60 -7.34 7.67 -6.49
CA ASN A 60 -8.34 6.64 -6.31
C ASN A 60 -8.08 5.79 -5.06
N ASP A 61 -8.81 6.08 -4.00
CA ASP A 61 -8.72 5.40 -2.71
C ASP A 61 -8.87 3.88 -2.81
N LYS A 62 -9.69 3.40 -3.75
CA LYS A 62 -9.93 1.96 -3.92
C LYS A 62 -8.68 1.25 -4.42
N VAL A 63 -7.90 1.87 -5.29
CA VAL A 63 -6.64 1.30 -5.80
C VAL A 63 -5.62 1.21 -4.67
N TRP A 64 -5.39 2.32 -3.94
CA TRP A 64 -4.46 2.36 -2.82
C TRP A 64 -4.82 1.38 -1.70
N ASN A 65 -6.09 1.37 -1.30
CA ASN A 65 -6.56 0.43 -0.27
C ASN A 65 -6.40 -1.02 -0.72
N THR A 66 -6.67 -1.33 -1.99
CA THR A 66 -6.53 -2.70 -2.50
C THR A 66 -5.06 -3.10 -2.60
N LEU A 67 -4.15 -2.19 -3.00
CA LEU A 67 -2.71 -2.44 -2.97
C LEU A 67 -2.23 -2.75 -1.55
N PHE A 68 -2.65 -1.94 -0.58
CA PHE A 68 -2.31 -2.17 0.82
C PHE A 68 -2.85 -3.52 1.33
N ASP A 69 -4.08 -3.88 0.97
CA ASP A 69 -4.69 -5.16 1.35
C ASP A 69 -3.93 -6.36 0.74
N VAL A 70 -3.38 -6.24 -0.49
CA VAL A 70 -2.49 -7.25 -1.09
C VAL A 70 -1.21 -7.41 -0.27
N LEU A 71 -0.54 -6.31 0.05
CA LEU A 71 0.71 -6.32 0.81
C LEU A 71 0.49 -6.89 2.22
N ASN A 72 -0.61 -6.50 2.86
CA ASN A 72 -1.00 -7.05 4.17
C ASN A 72 -1.26 -8.56 4.08
N LYS A 73 -1.91 -9.05 3.03
CA LYS A 73 -2.12 -10.49 2.83
C LYS A 73 -0.80 -11.24 2.61
N LYS A 74 0.14 -10.67 1.86
CA LYS A 74 1.50 -11.22 1.70
C LYS A 74 2.23 -11.28 3.05
N TYR A 75 2.12 -10.21 3.86
CA TYR A 75 2.66 -10.20 5.22
C TYR A 75 2.07 -11.30 6.08
N LEU A 76 0.73 -11.42 6.13
CA LEU A 76 0.06 -12.44 6.94
C LEU A 76 0.48 -13.86 6.55
N ASN A 77 0.59 -14.15 5.25
CA ASN A 77 1.05 -15.44 4.77
C ASN A 77 2.51 -15.73 5.16
N GLY A 78 3.39 -14.74 5.04
CA GLY A 78 4.78 -14.87 5.44
C GLY A 78 4.93 -15.04 6.96
N ASN A 79 4.18 -14.27 7.74
CA ASN A 79 4.18 -14.37 9.19
C ASN A 79 3.66 -15.72 9.67
N GLU A 80 2.61 -16.26 9.06
CA GLU A 80 2.11 -17.61 9.32
C GLU A 80 3.16 -18.67 8.99
N ALA A 81 3.82 -18.56 7.82
CA ALA A 81 4.88 -19.49 7.43
C ALA A 81 6.04 -19.49 8.43
N LEU A 82 6.48 -18.31 8.88
CA LEU A 82 7.53 -18.18 9.90
C LEU A 82 7.10 -18.79 11.24
N TYR A 83 5.87 -18.51 11.69
CA TYR A 83 5.33 -19.05 12.93
C TYR A 83 5.26 -20.59 12.91
N LEU A 84 4.84 -21.15 11.78
CA LEU A 84 4.72 -22.59 11.57
C LEU A 84 6.05 -23.26 11.15
N LYS A 85 7.16 -22.50 11.15
CA LYS A 85 8.49 -22.97 10.72
C LYS A 85 8.49 -23.58 9.30
N ARG A 86 7.63 -23.07 8.42
CA ARG A 86 7.59 -23.43 7.01
C ARG A 86 8.62 -22.63 6.20
N PRO A 87 9.08 -23.09 5.05
CA PRO A 87 9.95 -22.32 4.17
C PRO A 87 9.35 -20.94 3.86
N CYS A 88 10.11 -19.89 4.11
CA CYS A 88 9.72 -18.50 3.86
C CYS A 88 10.95 -17.72 3.41
N ASP A 89 10.81 -16.97 2.32
CA ASP A 89 11.82 -16.00 1.93
C ASP A 89 11.79 -14.80 2.88
N THR A 90 12.69 -14.81 3.85
CA THR A 90 12.79 -13.80 4.89
C THR A 90 13.15 -12.42 4.31
N THR A 91 13.90 -12.37 3.20
CA THR A 91 14.22 -11.12 2.50
C THR A 91 12.96 -10.50 1.92
N LEU A 92 12.18 -11.28 1.16
CA LEU A 92 10.89 -10.82 0.63
C LEU A 92 9.90 -10.46 1.74
N PHE A 93 9.89 -11.20 2.83
CA PHE A 93 9.03 -10.92 3.99
C PHE A 93 9.28 -9.52 4.55
N TYR A 94 10.54 -9.17 4.85
CA TYR A 94 10.88 -7.85 5.40
C TYR A 94 10.70 -6.72 4.38
N ASN A 95 11.05 -6.95 3.11
CA ASN A 95 10.80 -5.98 2.05
C ASN A 95 9.31 -5.68 1.89
N ASN A 96 8.46 -6.71 1.97
CA ASN A 96 7.01 -6.53 1.89
C ASN A 96 6.47 -5.69 3.06
N ILE A 97 7.03 -5.85 4.27
CA ILE A 97 6.67 -5.02 5.42
C ILE A 97 7.04 -3.56 5.15
N ALA A 98 8.26 -3.28 4.70
CA ALA A 98 8.68 -1.93 4.34
C ALA A 98 7.74 -1.30 3.31
N GLU A 99 7.34 -2.06 2.27
CA GLU A 99 6.41 -1.60 1.25
C GLU A 99 5.02 -1.27 1.80
N MET A 100 4.49 -2.03 2.78
CA MET A 100 3.24 -1.69 3.45
C MET A 100 3.29 -0.29 4.09
N PHE A 101 4.37 0.03 4.80
CA PHE A 101 4.54 1.33 5.42
C PHE A 101 4.71 2.43 4.38
N LYS A 102 5.53 2.22 3.34
CA LYS A 102 5.74 3.18 2.25
C LYS A 102 4.43 3.50 1.52
N VAL A 103 3.63 2.49 1.21
CA VAL A 103 2.33 2.65 0.54
C VAL A 103 1.37 3.46 1.40
N ALA A 104 1.28 3.19 2.70
CA ALA A 104 0.42 3.94 3.61
C ALA A 104 0.85 5.42 3.73
N ILE A 105 2.16 5.70 3.87
CA ILE A 105 2.72 7.06 3.92
C ILE A 105 2.45 7.80 2.61
N CYS A 106 2.69 7.15 1.47
CA CYS A 106 2.47 7.74 0.16
C CYS A 106 1.01 8.11 -0.04
N PHE A 107 0.10 7.21 0.30
CA PHE A 107 -1.34 7.48 0.17
C PHE A 107 -1.81 8.59 1.10
N ASP A 108 -1.36 8.63 2.35
CA ASP A 108 -1.65 9.74 3.27
C ASP A 108 -1.22 11.10 2.69
N SER A 109 0.01 11.15 2.15
CA SER A 109 0.54 12.35 1.50
C SER A 109 -0.30 12.79 0.29
N ILE A 110 -0.79 11.84 -0.50
CA ILE A 110 -1.64 12.11 -1.66
C ILE A 110 -2.99 12.68 -1.21
N GLN A 111 -3.61 12.10 -0.17
CA GLN A 111 -4.88 12.59 0.38
C GLN A 111 -4.77 14.02 0.91
N VAL A 112 -3.68 14.31 1.63
CA VAL A 112 -3.39 15.65 2.15
C VAL A 112 -3.18 16.66 1.01
N LYS A 113 -2.36 16.30 -0.01
CA LYS A 113 -2.11 17.16 -1.18
C LYS A 113 -3.39 17.40 -2.01
N ALA A 114 -4.28 16.43 -2.07
CA ALA A 114 -5.57 16.54 -2.75
C ALA A 114 -6.61 17.35 -1.93
N ASN A 115 -6.23 17.90 -0.78
CA ASN A 115 -7.11 18.63 0.13
C ASN A 115 -8.41 17.88 0.47
N LYS A 116 -8.31 16.56 0.69
CA LYS A 116 -9.46 15.76 1.11
C LYS A 116 -9.97 16.21 2.48
N PRO A 117 -11.27 16.04 2.76
CA PRO A 117 -11.83 16.36 4.07
C PRO A 117 -11.05 15.65 5.19
N GLN A 118 -10.70 16.39 6.25
CA GLN A 118 -9.89 15.84 7.35
C GLN A 118 -10.51 14.58 7.98
N LYS A 119 -11.84 14.48 7.99
CA LYS A 119 -12.55 13.30 8.47
C LYS A 119 -12.23 12.04 7.64
N GLU A 120 -12.08 12.18 6.32
CA GLU A 120 -11.73 11.06 5.42
C GLU A 120 -10.27 10.65 5.61
N ILE A 121 -9.36 11.63 5.71
CA ILE A 121 -7.94 11.41 5.99
C ILE A 121 -7.79 10.67 7.33
N ASN A 122 -8.46 11.12 8.38
CA ASN A 122 -8.38 10.49 9.69
C ASN A 122 -8.91 9.05 9.67
N LYS A 123 -9.99 8.78 8.95
CA LYS A 123 -10.52 7.41 8.78
C LYS A 123 -9.54 6.48 8.07
N SER A 124 -8.83 6.99 7.05
CA SER A 124 -7.77 6.24 6.37
C SER A 124 -6.59 5.97 7.30
N ARG A 125 -6.16 6.99 8.05
CA ARG A 125 -5.06 6.86 9.03
C ARG A 125 -5.38 5.82 10.09
N GLU A 126 -6.59 5.84 10.64
CA GLU A 126 -7.05 4.87 11.63
C GLU A 126 -6.99 3.43 11.07
N LYS A 127 -7.52 3.21 9.87
CA LYS A 127 -7.45 1.90 9.20
C LYS A 127 -6.01 1.39 9.09
N TYR A 128 -5.09 2.23 8.64
CA TYR A 128 -3.69 1.83 8.47
C TYR A 128 -2.96 1.69 9.81
N ALA A 129 -3.18 2.60 10.74
CA ALA A 129 -2.54 2.54 12.06
C ALA A 129 -2.79 1.21 12.75
N ASN A 130 -4.03 0.72 12.76
CA ASN A 130 -4.38 -0.56 13.39
C ASN A 130 -3.56 -1.75 12.86
N MET A 131 -3.21 -1.73 11.56
CA MET A 131 -2.39 -2.78 10.95
C MET A 131 -0.89 -2.52 11.14
N LEU A 132 -0.44 -1.29 10.95
CA LEU A 132 0.96 -0.93 10.98
C LEU A 132 1.55 -0.96 12.40
N LEU A 133 0.76 -0.63 13.42
CA LEU A 133 1.19 -0.69 14.82
C LEU A 133 1.62 -2.10 15.22
N SER A 134 0.83 -3.11 14.87
CA SER A 134 1.13 -4.50 15.18
C SER A 134 2.35 -5.04 14.41
N THR A 135 2.68 -4.45 13.26
CA THR A 135 3.79 -4.88 12.39
C THR A 135 5.06 -4.04 12.57
N ARG A 136 4.99 -2.91 13.27
CA ARG A 136 6.11 -1.95 13.38
C ARG A 136 7.39 -2.58 13.93
N ALA A 137 7.30 -3.46 14.92
CA ALA A 137 8.47 -4.14 15.49
C ALA A 137 9.25 -4.96 14.44
N ASN A 138 8.57 -5.43 13.39
CA ASN A 138 9.20 -6.18 12.32
C ASN A 138 10.07 -5.30 11.40
N LEU A 139 9.87 -3.99 11.36
CA LEU A 139 10.81 -3.08 10.68
C LEU A 139 12.18 -3.10 11.38
N PHE A 140 12.19 -3.04 12.71
CA PHE A 140 13.43 -3.15 13.49
C PHE A 140 14.09 -4.51 13.29
N ASN A 141 13.33 -5.60 13.43
CA ASN A 141 13.83 -6.95 13.23
C ASN A 141 14.40 -7.16 11.82
N GLY A 142 13.74 -6.62 10.80
CA GLY A 142 14.21 -6.64 9.42
C GLY A 142 15.48 -5.84 9.22
N GLY A 143 15.58 -4.66 9.82
CA GLY A 143 16.80 -3.85 9.79
C GLY A 143 18.00 -4.61 10.36
N VAL A 144 17.83 -5.24 11.53
CA VAL A 144 18.87 -6.08 12.15
C VAL A 144 19.22 -7.30 11.28
N PHE A 145 18.20 -7.93 10.67
CA PHE A 145 18.40 -9.06 9.75
C PHE A 145 19.27 -8.68 8.55
N PHE A 146 18.99 -7.56 7.89
CA PHE A 146 19.78 -7.11 6.74
C PHE A 146 21.20 -6.69 7.14
N ILE A 147 21.39 -6.01 8.28
CA ILE A 147 22.72 -5.67 8.79
C ILE A 147 23.57 -6.93 9.02
N ARG A 148 22.98 -7.98 9.63
CA ARG A 148 23.67 -9.26 9.82
C ARG A 148 24.06 -9.93 8.50
N LYS A 149 23.28 -9.71 7.44
CA LYS A 149 23.59 -10.15 6.07
C LYS A 149 24.56 -9.23 5.33
N LYS A 150 25.06 -8.16 5.96
CA LYS A 150 25.89 -7.11 5.36
C LYS A 150 25.20 -6.32 4.24
N ASP A 151 23.89 -6.37 4.19
CA ASP A 151 23.04 -5.54 3.31
C ASP A 151 22.66 -4.27 4.08
N TYR A 152 23.62 -3.35 4.16
CA TYR A 152 23.49 -2.15 4.97
C TYR A 152 22.44 -1.17 4.43
N ASN A 153 22.22 -1.15 3.13
CA ASN A 153 21.22 -0.26 2.50
C ASN A 153 19.80 -0.64 2.96
N ASN A 154 19.42 -1.89 2.77
CA ASN A 154 18.12 -2.37 3.23
C ASN A 154 18.00 -2.29 4.77
N GLY A 155 19.09 -2.57 5.50
CA GLY A 155 19.14 -2.43 6.94
C GLY A 155 18.85 -1.00 7.40
N PHE A 156 19.53 -0.02 6.79
CA PHE A 156 19.33 1.40 7.06
C PHE A 156 17.91 1.86 6.72
N ASP A 157 17.38 1.46 5.58
CA ASP A 157 16.04 1.83 5.13
C ASP A 157 14.96 1.38 6.11
N LEU A 158 15.02 0.13 6.58
CA LEU A 158 14.04 -0.40 7.53
C LEU A 158 14.15 0.27 8.91
N LEU A 159 15.37 0.48 9.41
CA LEU A 159 15.59 1.16 10.71
C LEU A 159 15.17 2.63 10.64
N SER A 160 15.47 3.33 9.55
CA SER A 160 15.02 4.70 9.32
C SER A 160 13.50 4.77 9.29
N LEU A 161 12.85 3.85 8.58
CA LEU A 161 11.40 3.76 8.52
C LEU A 161 10.79 3.45 9.90
N TYR A 162 11.42 2.56 10.68
CA TYR A 162 11.01 2.26 12.06
C TYR A 162 11.00 3.51 12.95
N ILE A 163 12.01 4.39 12.81
CA ILE A 163 12.12 5.63 13.58
C ILE A 163 11.11 6.67 13.08
N THR A 164 11.10 6.93 11.78
CA THR A 164 10.34 8.03 11.19
C THR A 164 8.83 7.82 11.25
N ILE A 165 8.36 6.57 11.11
CA ILE A 165 6.93 6.28 11.15
C ILE A 165 6.29 6.59 12.53
N ALA A 166 7.06 6.55 13.60
CA ALA A 166 6.56 6.87 14.94
C ALA A 166 6.10 8.34 15.05
N GLN A 167 6.70 9.22 14.25
CA GLN A 167 6.38 10.65 14.20
C GLN A 167 5.36 10.97 13.11
N HIS A 168 5.08 10.04 12.21
CA HIS A 168 4.15 10.26 11.11
C HIS A 168 2.70 10.30 11.59
N ALA A 169 1.90 11.18 11.00
CA ALA A 169 0.51 11.41 11.40
C ALA A 169 -0.40 10.16 11.40
N ILE A 170 -0.05 9.12 10.64
CA ILE A 170 -0.75 7.83 10.68
C ILE A 170 -0.65 7.18 12.07
N ILE A 171 0.48 7.32 12.76
CA ILE A 171 0.78 6.60 14.01
C ILE A 171 0.84 7.53 15.22
N SER A 172 1.32 8.76 15.08
CA SER A 172 1.57 9.68 16.18
C SER A 172 0.32 10.02 17.01
N SER A 173 -0.86 9.98 16.39
CA SER A 173 -2.15 10.20 17.08
C SER A 173 -2.54 9.04 18.02
N TYR A 174 -1.86 7.90 17.96
CA TYR A 174 -2.17 6.70 18.76
C TYR A 174 -1.26 6.54 19.97
N ASN A 175 -0.66 7.60 20.52
CA ASN A 175 0.16 7.56 21.75
C ASN A 175 0.90 6.25 21.90
N LEU A 176 1.84 5.97 20.98
CA LEU A 176 2.76 4.83 21.17
C LEU A 176 3.42 5.01 22.54
N PRO A 177 3.34 4.04 23.44
CA PRO A 177 4.13 4.12 24.65
C PRO A 177 5.58 4.39 24.23
N GLN A 178 6.20 5.43 24.79
CA GLN A 178 7.61 5.76 24.59
C GLN A 178 8.48 4.65 25.21
N LYS A 179 8.37 3.43 24.67
CA LYS A 179 9.25 2.33 24.97
C LYS A 179 10.40 2.33 23.96
N ALA A 180 11.22 3.35 24.02
CA ALA A 180 12.58 3.31 23.51
C ALA A 180 13.34 4.52 24.09
N LYS A 181 13.43 4.55 25.40
CA LYS A 181 14.59 5.15 26.06
C LYS A 181 15.51 4.00 26.40
N TYR A 182 16.34 3.64 25.46
CA TYR A 182 17.63 2.98 25.73
C TYR A 182 18.54 3.18 24.53
#